data_dbd5925368c9e59b596c54eaa344d7e6
#
_entry.id   dbd5925368c9e59b596c54eaa344d7e6
#
_cell.length_a   1.000
_cell.length_b   1.000
_cell.length_c   1.000
_cell.angle_alpha   90.00
_cell.angle_beta   90.00
_cell.angle_gamma   90.00
#
_symmetry.space_group_name_H-M   'P 1'
#
loop_
_entity.id
_entity.type
_entity.pdbx_description
1 polymer ?
#
loop_
_entity_poly.entity_id
_entity_poly.type
_entity_poly.pdbx_seq_one_letter_code
_entity_poly.pdbx_strand_id
1 'polypeptide(L)'
;MIEHDVKNLSLAAEGRLKIEWAEQSMPVLRQVRERFTHEQPLKGIRIGACLHVTTETAVLMLTLKAGGAQLALCASNPLSTQDDTAAALVREYEIATFAHKGEDNDRYYRHITSVLGARPQVTMDDGADLISQIHGARKDLIGDVIGGTEETTTGVIRLRAMEREGVLAFPVIAVNDADTKHLFDNRYGTGQSTIDGILRATNILLAGRTVVVAGYGMCGRGVAARAKGLGAHVIVTEIEPMRALEAVMDGFQVMPMAKAAPLGDVFVTVTGNTSVLSSDQFGQLKDGAILCNSGHFNVEIDLVTLGAMARARRTVRPFVEEFVLDRGQRVYVLGEGRLINLAAAEGHPASVMDMSFANQALSAEYMVEHGRTLAKKVFVVPREIDLEIARLKLGSMGVAIDELTKAQREYLASWTHGT
;
A
#
# COMPACT_ATOMS: atom_id res chain seq x y z
N MET A 1 7.59 -30.41 5.02
CA MET A 1 6.73 -29.36 4.43
C MET A 1 6.95 -28.13 5.31
N ILE A 2 7.14 -26.98 4.73
CA ILE A 2 7.37 -25.71 5.48
C ILE A 2 6.09 -25.33 6.23
N GLU A 3 6.23 -24.64 7.35
CA GLU A 3 5.08 -24.17 8.15
C GLU A 3 4.26 -23.16 7.34
N HIS A 4 2.94 -23.31 7.33
CA HIS A 4 2.05 -22.43 6.55
C HIS A 4 0.59 -22.56 7.02
N ASP A 5 -0.20 -21.52 6.73
CA ASP A 5 -1.67 -21.55 6.75
C ASP A 5 -2.18 -20.79 5.52
N VAL A 6 -2.52 -21.54 4.46
CA VAL A 6 -3.07 -21.02 3.21
C VAL A 6 -4.33 -21.78 2.84
N LYS A 7 -5.25 -21.12 2.17
CA LYS A 7 -6.60 -21.62 1.94
C LYS A 7 -6.66 -22.93 1.15
N ASN A 8 -5.84 -23.03 0.09
CA ASN A 8 -5.86 -24.19 -0.79
C ASN A 8 -4.56 -24.33 -1.59
N LEU A 9 -3.72 -25.30 -1.23
CA LEU A 9 -2.46 -25.56 -1.93
C LEU A 9 -2.62 -26.05 -3.39
N SER A 10 -3.80 -26.52 -3.80
CA SER A 10 -4.01 -26.97 -5.18
C SER A 10 -4.00 -25.80 -6.19
N LEU A 11 -4.12 -24.56 -5.73
CA LEU A 11 -4.06 -23.35 -6.55
C LEU A 11 -2.62 -22.92 -6.93
N ALA A 12 -1.61 -23.61 -6.41
CA ALA A 12 -0.20 -23.18 -6.55
C ALA A 12 0.26 -23.03 -8.01
N ALA A 13 -0.16 -23.96 -8.89
CA ALA A 13 0.22 -23.89 -10.31
C ALA A 13 -0.33 -22.65 -11.02
N GLU A 14 -1.56 -22.24 -10.69
CA GLU A 14 -2.17 -21.01 -11.21
C GLU A 14 -1.44 -19.78 -10.65
N GLY A 15 -1.18 -19.76 -9.34
CA GLY A 15 -0.45 -18.67 -8.69
C GLY A 15 0.95 -18.49 -9.27
N ARG A 16 1.67 -19.58 -9.57
CA ARG A 16 2.98 -19.51 -10.21
C ARG A 16 2.92 -18.80 -11.56
N LEU A 17 1.96 -19.12 -12.42
CA LEU A 17 1.82 -18.44 -13.72
C LEU A 17 1.53 -16.93 -13.57
N LYS A 18 0.74 -16.55 -12.59
CA LYS A 18 0.46 -15.13 -12.30
C LYS A 18 1.70 -14.40 -11.77
N ILE A 19 2.48 -15.05 -10.92
CA ILE A 19 3.76 -14.49 -10.43
C ILE A 19 4.74 -14.30 -11.59
N GLU A 20 4.89 -15.29 -12.47
CA GLU A 20 5.72 -15.21 -13.67
C GLU A 20 5.27 -14.09 -14.61
N TRP A 21 3.96 -13.84 -14.71
CA TRP A 21 3.40 -12.74 -15.48
C TRP A 21 3.76 -11.37 -14.88
N ALA A 22 3.56 -11.18 -13.57
CA ALA A 22 3.89 -9.95 -12.88
C ALA A 22 5.38 -9.62 -12.99
N GLU A 23 6.24 -10.62 -12.84
CA GLU A 23 7.69 -10.49 -12.90
C GLU A 23 8.19 -9.91 -14.23
N GLN A 24 7.49 -10.14 -15.34
CA GLN A 24 7.86 -9.56 -16.65
C GLN A 24 7.86 -8.03 -16.60
N SER A 25 7.00 -7.43 -15.77
CA SER A 25 6.87 -5.98 -15.60
C SER A 25 7.71 -5.43 -14.44
N MET A 26 8.57 -6.25 -13.83
CA MET A 26 9.41 -5.88 -12.68
C MET A 26 10.92 -5.99 -12.98
N PRO A 27 11.43 -5.28 -14.01
CA PRO A 27 12.82 -5.42 -14.46
C PRO A 27 13.86 -4.90 -13.46
N VAL A 28 13.53 -3.93 -12.62
CA VAL A 28 14.45 -3.41 -11.58
C VAL A 28 14.64 -4.47 -10.51
N LEU A 29 13.55 -5.03 -10.01
CA LEU A 29 13.60 -6.05 -8.97
C LEU A 29 14.29 -7.33 -9.48
N ARG A 30 14.15 -7.67 -10.77
CA ARG A 30 14.94 -8.77 -11.38
C ARG A 30 16.44 -8.50 -11.36
N GLN A 31 16.88 -7.28 -11.69
CA GLN A 31 18.30 -6.90 -11.63
C GLN A 31 18.83 -6.96 -10.18
N VAL A 32 18.05 -6.48 -9.21
CA VAL A 32 18.37 -6.62 -7.79
C VAL A 32 18.50 -8.10 -7.40
N ARG A 33 17.58 -8.96 -7.87
CA ARG A 33 17.60 -10.40 -7.58
C ARG A 33 18.83 -11.08 -8.20
N GLU A 34 19.24 -10.72 -9.41
CA GLU A 34 20.46 -11.22 -10.03
C GLU A 34 21.68 -10.89 -9.17
N ARG A 35 21.82 -9.64 -8.73
CA ARG A 35 22.89 -9.23 -7.81
C ARG A 35 22.82 -10.00 -6.48
N PHE A 36 21.65 -10.07 -5.88
CA PHE A 36 21.42 -10.78 -4.60
C PHE A 36 21.77 -12.27 -4.67
N THR A 37 21.52 -12.91 -5.81
CA THR A 37 21.87 -14.32 -6.05
C THR A 37 23.39 -14.53 -5.95
N HIS A 38 24.18 -13.59 -6.46
CA HIS A 38 25.64 -13.68 -6.45
C HIS A 38 26.24 -13.25 -5.11
N GLU A 39 25.76 -12.16 -4.54
CA GLU A 39 26.36 -11.52 -3.36
C GLU A 39 25.85 -12.08 -2.04
N GLN A 40 24.63 -12.65 -2.01
CA GLN A 40 23.98 -13.22 -0.82
C GLN A 40 23.94 -12.24 0.39
N PRO A 41 23.52 -10.97 0.22
CA PRO A 41 23.65 -9.94 1.26
C PRO A 41 22.75 -10.22 2.49
N LEU A 42 21.74 -11.06 2.34
CA LEU A 42 20.81 -11.42 3.40
C LEU A 42 21.03 -12.84 3.96
N LYS A 43 22.20 -13.42 3.69
CA LYS A 43 22.49 -14.80 4.07
C LYS A 43 22.32 -15.04 5.57
N GLY A 44 21.41 -15.95 5.91
CA GLY A 44 21.12 -16.35 7.30
C GLY A 44 20.25 -15.38 8.08
N ILE A 45 19.81 -14.28 7.46
CA ILE A 45 18.88 -13.31 8.08
C ILE A 45 17.47 -13.84 8.02
N ARG A 46 16.75 -13.79 9.13
CA ARG A 46 15.31 -14.08 9.21
C ARG A 46 14.55 -12.78 9.01
N ILE A 47 13.70 -12.76 7.97
CA ILE A 47 12.82 -11.63 7.66
C ILE A 47 11.37 -12.05 7.91
N GLY A 48 10.68 -11.31 8.76
CA GLY A 48 9.23 -11.42 8.94
C GLY A 48 8.54 -10.31 8.17
N ALA A 49 7.66 -10.68 7.26
CA ALA A 49 6.92 -9.74 6.42
C ALA A 49 5.42 -9.78 6.72
N CYS A 50 4.81 -8.60 6.85
CA CYS A 50 3.37 -8.39 6.93
C CYS A 50 2.99 -7.43 5.80
N LEU A 51 2.70 -7.99 4.63
CA LEU A 51 2.45 -7.28 3.37
C LEU A 51 1.18 -7.82 2.70
N HIS A 52 0.61 -7.06 1.77
CA HIS A 52 -0.45 -7.62 0.91
C HIS A 52 0.09 -8.81 0.12
N VAL A 53 -0.59 -9.97 0.17
CA VAL A 53 -0.11 -11.19 -0.51
C VAL A 53 -0.60 -11.20 -1.95
N THR A 54 0.13 -10.45 -2.79
CA THR A 54 -0.10 -10.31 -4.24
C THR A 54 1.04 -10.94 -5.04
N THR A 55 0.88 -11.02 -6.34
CA THR A 55 1.92 -11.53 -7.26
C THR A 55 3.21 -10.72 -7.18
N GLU A 56 3.11 -9.40 -7.02
CA GLU A 56 4.24 -8.49 -6.88
C GLU A 56 5.01 -8.75 -5.58
N THR A 57 4.28 -8.94 -4.48
CA THR A 57 4.88 -9.32 -3.18
C THR A 57 5.60 -10.66 -3.29
N ALA A 58 5.06 -11.61 -4.07
CA ALA A 58 5.75 -12.86 -4.30
C ALA A 58 7.10 -12.65 -5.01
N VAL A 59 7.19 -11.77 -6.01
CA VAL A 59 8.46 -11.44 -6.69
C VAL A 59 9.46 -10.80 -5.71
N LEU A 60 9.00 -9.95 -4.78
CA LEU A 60 9.84 -9.43 -3.69
C LEU A 60 10.37 -10.56 -2.80
N MET A 61 9.48 -11.47 -2.36
CA MET A 61 9.89 -12.60 -1.52
C MET A 61 10.92 -13.50 -2.22
N LEU A 62 10.75 -13.73 -3.53
CA LEU A 62 11.74 -14.47 -4.33
C LEU A 62 13.09 -13.74 -4.40
N THR A 63 13.09 -12.42 -4.48
CA THR A 63 14.29 -11.59 -4.49
C THR A 63 15.04 -11.67 -3.16
N LEU A 64 14.33 -11.54 -2.04
CA LEU A 64 14.91 -11.65 -0.71
C LEU A 64 15.45 -13.08 -0.44
N LYS A 65 14.71 -14.11 -0.87
CA LYS A 65 15.16 -15.51 -0.78
C LYS A 65 16.43 -15.75 -1.60
N ALA A 66 16.50 -15.18 -2.81
CA ALA A 66 17.70 -15.25 -3.64
C ALA A 66 18.92 -14.59 -2.96
N GLY A 67 18.70 -13.56 -2.14
CA GLY A 67 19.73 -12.95 -1.28
C GLY A 67 20.12 -13.75 -0.05
N GLY A 68 19.53 -14.94 0.16
CA GLY A 68 19.85 -15.86 1.26
C GLY A 68 19.00 -15.68 2.52
N ALA A 69 17.94 -14.87 2.48
CA ALA A 69 17.05 -14.67 3.61
C ALA A 69 16.16 -15.91 3.90
N GLN A 70 15.86 -16.12 5.18
CA GLN A 70 14.79 -17.01 5.64
C GLN A 70 13.53 -16.18 5.86
N LEU A 71 12.43 -16.56 5.21
CA LEU A 71 11.25 -15.72 5.09
C LEU A 71 10.03 -16.34 5.77
N ALA A 72 9.26 -15.48 6.43
CA ALA A 72 7.90 -15.77 6.85
C ALA A 72 7.00 -14.57 6.47
N LEU A 73 5.87 -14.82 5.82
CA LEU A 73 4.97 -13.81 5.29
C LEU A 73 3.56 -14.01 5.82
N CYS A 74 2.90 -12.91 6.25
CA CYS A 74 1.45 -12.87 6.45
C CYS A 74 0.84 -11.67 5.70
N ALA A 75 -0.49 -11.68 5.56
CA ALA A 75 -1.20 -10.56 4.96
C ALA A 75 -1.24 -9.34 5.89
N SER A 76 -1.20 -8.14 5.33
CA SER A 76 -1.39 -6.86 6.05
C SER A 76 -2.85 -6.37 6.04
N ASN A 77 -3.76 -7.10 5.40
CA ASN A 77 -5.18 -6.81 5.39
C ASN A 77 -5.98 -8.10 5.10
N PRO A 78 -7.09 -8.36 5.82
CA PRO A 78 -7.90 -9.57 5.63
C PRO A 78 -8.45 -9.82 4.24
N LEU A 79 -8.62 -8.77 3.40
CA LEU A 79 -9.15 -8.91 2.04
C LEU A 79 -8.08 -8.85 0.94
N SER A 80 -6.80 -8.68 1.29
CA SER A 80 -5.75 -8.40 0.31
C SER A 80 -4.91 -9.62 -0.11
N THR A 81 -5.32 -10.82 0.27
CA THR A 81 -4.64 -12.06 -0.13
C THR A 81 -5.15 -12.55 -1.48
N GLN A 82 -4.24 -12.89 -2.39
CA GLN A 82 -4.50 -13.73 -3.54
C GLN A 82 -4.20 -15.20 -3.15
N ASP A 83 -5.23 -16.01 -2.99
CA ASP A 83 -5.10 -17.37 -2.41
C ASP A 83 -4.23 -18.30 -3.28
N ASP A 84 -4.21 -18.12 -4.58
CA ASP A 84 -3.36 -18.82 -5.54
C ASP A 84 -1.88 -18.43 -5.41
N THR A 85 -1.60 -17.15 -5.23
CA THR A 85 -0.26 -16.62 -4.95
C THR A 85 0.26 -17.14 -3.61
N ALA A 86 -0.56 -17.11 -2.56
CA ALA A 86 -0.19 -17.68 -1.27
C ALA A 86 0.14 -19.19 -1.37
N ALA A 87 -0.66 -19.92 -2.12
CA ALA A 87 -0.41 -21.34 -2.38
C ALA A 87 0.91 -21.59 -3.13
N ALA A 88 1.21 -20.76 -4.16
CA ALA A 88 2.45 -20.86 -4.93
C ALA A 88 3.69 -20.57 -4.08
N LEU A 89 3.64 -19.55 -3.24
CA LEU A 89 4.73 -19.22 -2.32
C LEU A 89 5.12 -20.40 -1.42
N VAL A 90 4.12 -21.13 -0.91
CA VAL A 90 4.36 -22.33 -0.08
C VAL A 90 4.87 -23.49 -0.90
N ARG A 91 4.14 -23.88 -1.96
CA ARG A 91 4.35 -25.17 -2.63
C ARG A 91 5.46 -25.16 -3.67
N GLU A 92 5.54 -24.07 -4.46
CA GLU A 92 6.51 -23.96 -5.55
C GLU A 92 7.81 -23.27 -5.10
N TYR A 93 7.69 -22.36 -4.13
CA TYR A 93 8.83 -21.52 -3.73
C TYR A 93 9.30 -21.75 -2.30
N GLU A 94 8.68 -22.65 -1.54
CA GLU A 94 9.06 -23.01 -0.17
C GLU A 94 9.28 -21.78 0.74
N ILE A 95 8.31 -20.85 0.74
CA ILE A 95 8.27 -19.67 1.60
C ILE A 95 7.12 -19.82 2.59
N ALA A 96 7.41 -19.73 3.90
CA ALA A 96 6.41 -19.80 4.95
C ALA A 96 5.40 -18.67 4.78
N THR A 97 4.14 -19.02 4.52
CA THR A 97 3.08 -18.06 4.22
C THR A 97 1.83 -18.37 5.03
N PHE A 98 1.28 -17.33 5.67
CA PHE A 98 0.12 -17.39 6.54
C PHE A 98 -0.87 -16.33 6.08
N ALA A 99 -1.81 -16.68 5.18
CA ALA A 99 -2.73 -15.73 4.57
C ALA A 99 -3.93 -16.41 3.92
N HIS A 100 -5.13 -15.89 4.17
CA HIS A 100 -6.38 -16.30 3.54
C HIS A 100 -7.17 -15.08 3.07
N LYS A 101 -7.68 -15.07 1.86
CA LYS A 101 -8.63 -14.03 1.45
C LYS A 101 -9.95 -14.18 2.22
N GLY A 102 -10.35 -13.10 2.90
CA GLY A 102 -11.58 -13.07 3.69
C GLY A 102 -11.42 -13.65 5.10
N GLU A 103 -10.23 -13.66 5.64
CA GLU A 103 -9.99 -14.05 7.03
C GLU A 103 -10.61 -13.05 8.02
N ASP A 104 -11.00 -13.56 9.19
CA ASP A 104 -11.43 -12.73 10.31
C ASP A 104 -10.23 -12.12 11.07
N ASN A 105 -10.52 -11.16 11.95
CA ASN A 105 -9.47 -10.50 12.73
C ASN A 105 -8.70 -11.46 13.63
N ASP A 106 -9.35 -12.49 14.18
CA ASP A 106 -8.68 -13.46 15.08
C ASP A 106 -7.66 -14.29 14.29
N ARG A 107 -8.00 -14.71 13.07
CA ARG A 107 -7.06 -15.42 12.17
C ARG A 107 -5.95 -14.49 11.72
N TYR A 108 -6.26 -13.26 11.34
CA TYR A 108 -5.30 -12.24 10.96
C TYR A 108 -4.20 -12.07 12.03
N TYR A 109 -4.56 -11.88 13.28
CA TYR A 109 -3.59 -11.76 14.38
C TYR A 109 -2.88 -13.08 14.73
N ARG A 110 -3.50 -14.23 14.50
CA ARG A 110 -2.79 -15.52 14.59
C ARG A 110 -1.72 -15.64 13.52
N HIS A 111 -1.98 -15.20 12.29
CA HIS A 111 -1.01 -15.19 11.19
C HIS A 111 0.19 -14.29 11.50
N ILE A 112 -0.04 -13.08 12.01
CA ILE A 112 1.05 -12.21 12.51
C ILE A 112 1.86 -12.95 13.59
N THR A 113 1.18 -13.61 14.53
CA THR A 113 1.86 -14.38 15.59
C THR A 113 2.72 -15.52 15.02
N SER A 114 2.24 -16.20 13.97
CA SER A 114 3.02 -17.26 13.29
C SER A 114 4.29 -16.70 12.64
N VAL A 115 4.21 -15.55 11.96
CA VAL A 115 5.39 -14.84 11.43
C VAL A 115 6.37 -14.46 12.54
N LEU A 116 5.87 -13.94 13.66
CA LEU A 116 6.70 -13.61 14.81
C LEU A 116 7.31 -14.85 15.50
N GLY A 117 6.71 -16.02 15.31
CA GLY A 117 7.27 -17.32 15.74
C GLY A 117 8.61 -17.64 15.08
N ALA A 118 8.84 -17.17 13.85
CA ALA A 118 10.13 -17.29 13.15
C ALA A 118 11.25 -16.43 13.77
N ARG A 119 10.95 -15.58 14.79
CA ARG A 119 11.88 -14.67 15.46
C ARG A 119 12.65 -13.78 14.47
N PRO A 120 11.98 -12.91 13.73
CA PRO A 120 12.59 -12.10 12.68
C PRO A 120 13.67 -11.17 13.23
N GLN A 121 14.72 -11.00 12.44
CA GLN A 121 15.79 -10.03 12.69
C GLN A 121 15.57 -8.74 11.90
N VAL A 122 14.86 -8.83 10.77
CA VAL A 122 14.38 -7.67 10.03
C VAL A 122 12.87 -7.83 9.85
N THR A 123 12.13 -6.76 10.12
CA THR A 123 10.68 -6.70 9.86
C THR A 123 10.43 -5.93 8.56
N MET A 124 9.43 -6.36 7.80
CA MET A 124 8.94 -5.66 6.61
C MET A 124 7.43 -5.52 6.75
N ASP A 125 6.96 -4.30 6.97
CA ASP A 125 5.58 -4.05 7.40
C ASP A 125 4.86 -3.13 6.42
N ASP A 126 3.54 -3.28 6.37
CA ASP A 126 2.64 -2.44 5.60
C ASP A 126 1.44 -2.10 6.49
N GLY A 127 1.59 -1.01 7.27
CA GLY A 127 0.64 -0.56 8.27
C GLY A 127 1.13 -0.68 9.71
N ALA A 128 2.35 -1.14 9.95
CA ALA A 128 3.02 -1.26 11.24
C ALA A 128 2.33 -2.22 12.24
N ASP A 129 1.58 -3.23 11.76
CA ASP A 129 0.91 -4.17 12.67
C ASP A 129 1.88 -5.20 13.24
N LEU A 130 2.83 -5.71 12.44
CA LEU A 130 3.88 -6.61 12.90
C LEU A 130 4.76 -5.93 13.96
N ILE A 131 5.22 -4.70 13.66
CA ILE A 131 6.04 -3.89 14.58
C ILE A 131 5.25 -3.57 15.86
N SER A 132 3.97 -3.23 15.75
CA SER A 132 3.11 -2.97 16.92
C SER A 132 2.98 -4.20 17.83
N GLN A 133 2.86 -5.40 17.28
CA GLN A 133 2.82 -6.64 18.05
C GLN A 133 4.15 -6.91 18.77
N ILE A 134 5.29 -6.62 18.14
CA ILE A 134 6.61 -6.73 18.78
C ILE A 134 6.70 -5.78 19.98
N HIS A 135 6.23 -4.54 19.85
CA HIS A 135 6.27 -3.55 20.95
C HIS A 135 5.19 -3.76 22.01
N GLY A 136 4.13 -4.50 21.71
CA GLY A 136 3.04 -4.85 22.61
C GLY A 136 3.23 -6.23 23.27
N ALA A 137 2.73 -7.25 22.60
CA ALA A 137 2.62 -8.61 23.09
C ALA A 137 3.92 -9.43 23.00
N ARG A 138 4.86 -9.08 22.11
CA ARG A 138 6.06 -9.85 21.83
C ARG A 138 7.36 -9.07 22.08
N LYS A 139 7.42 -8.36 23.19
CA LYS A 139 8.62 -7.59 23.62
C LYS A 139 9.88 -8.47 23.79
N ASP A 140 9.69 -9.78 23.96
CA ASP A 140 10.77 -10.77 23.99
C ASP A 140 11.60 -10.80 22.70
N LEU A 141 11.05 -10.31 21.58
CA LEU A 141 11.71 -10.28 20.28
C LEU A 141 12.54 -9.02 20.02
N ILE A 142 12.35 -7.95 20.80
CA ILE A 142 13.02 -6.65 20.55
C ILE A 142 14.56 -6.82 20.45
N GLY A 143 15.15 -7.68 21.29
CA GLY A 143 16.58 -7.93 21.28
C GLY A 143 17.11 -8.62 20.02
N ASP A 144 16.27 -9.34 19.29
CA ASP A 144 16.64 -10.04 18.05
C ASP A 144 16.56 -9.12 16.84
N VAL A 145 15.69 -8.09 16.86
CA VAL A 145 15.44 -7.23 15.72
C VAL A 145 16.57 -6.23 15.50
N ILE A 146 17.13 -6.25 14.31
CA ILE A 146 18.13 -5.28 13.82
C ILE A 146 17.44 -3.98 13.44
N GLY A 147 16.29 -4.08 12.78
CA GLY A 147 15.46 -2.97 12.34
C GLY A 147 14.33 -3.43 11.41
N GLY A 148 13.61 -2.48 10.86
CA GLY A 148 12.47 -2.75 9.98
C GLY A 148 12.36 -1.81 8.79
N THR A 149 11.42 -2.12 7.90
CA THR A 149 10.98 -1.27 6.80
C THR A 149 9.46 -1.12 6.85
N GLU A 150 8.94 0.00 6.35
CA GLU A 150 7.50 0.29 6.31
C GLU A 150 7.08 0.79 4.93
N GLU A 151 6.09 0.12 4.36
CA GLU A 151 5.61 0.33 3.00
C GLU A 151 4.62 1.49 2.87
N THR A 152 3.81 1.78 3.92
CA THR A 152 2.64 2.64 3.74
C THR A 152 2.64 3.89 4.64
N THR A 153 2.01 4.95 4.14
CA THR A 153 1.86 6.23 4.85
C THR A 153 1.26 6.05 6.26
N THR A 154 0.25 5.21 6.41
CA THR A 154 -0.43 4.98 7.70
C THR A 154 0.51 4.34 8.71
N GLY A 155 1.32 3.36 8.29
CA GLY A 155 2.32 2.74 9.14
C GLY A 155 3.43 3.74 9.53
N VAL A 156 3.93 4.54 8.58
CA VAL A 156 4.91 5.59 8.88
C VAL A 156 4.38 6.59 9.93
N ILE A 157 3.11 7.00 9.84
CA ILE A 157 2.49 7.89 10.84
C ILE A 157 2.50 7.25 12.23
N ARG A 158 2.13 5.96 12.32
CA ARG A 158 2.15 5.19 13.59
C ARG A 158 3.56 5.09 14.16
N LEU A 159 4.55 4.75 13.32
CA LEU A 159 5.95 4.62 13.72
C LEU A 159 6.56 5.95 14.18
N ARG A 160 6.24 7.05 13.49
CA ARG A 160 6.65 8.41 13.93
C ARG A 160 5.97 8.81 15.24
N ALA A 161 4.76 8.36 15.52
CA ALA A 161 4.12 8.54 16.82
C ALA A 161 4.89 7.76 17.91
N MET A 162 5.22 6.48 17.67
CA MET A 162 6.05 5.67 18.57
C MET A 162 7.43 6.28 18.82
N GLU A 163 8.05 6.87 17.80
CA GLU A 163 9.31 7.62 17.92
C GLU A 163 9.16 8.83 18.85
N ARG A 164 8.14 9.67 18.63
CA ARG A 164 7.88 10.87 19.48
C ARG A 164 7.59 10.51 20.93
N GLU A 165 6.94 9.38 21.17
CA GLU A 165 6.65 8.87 22.52
C GLU A 165 7.86 8.17 23.15
N GLY A 166 8.96 7.97 22.39
CA GLY A 166 10.16 7.30 22.87
C GLY A 166 10.02 5.80 23.09
N VAL A 167 8.98 5.17 22.53
CA VAL A 167 8.71 3.73 22.68
C VAL A 167 9.27 2.90 21.52
N LEU A 168 9.63 3.51 20.39
CA LEU A 168 10.23 2.79 19.26
C LEU A 168 11.58 2.18 19.66
N ALA A 169 11.68 0.85 19.60
CA ALA A 169 12.79 0.10 20.18
C ALA A 169 13.95 -0.22 19.22
N PHE A 170 13.75 -0.03 17.91
CA PHE A 170 14.73 -0.28 16.86
C PHE A 170 14.51 0.68 15.67
N PRO A 171 15.53 0.85 14.78
CA PRO A 171 15.38 1.72 13.61
C PRO A 171 14.41 1.15 12.59
N VAL A 172 13.68 2.03 11.89
CA VAL A 172 12.79 1.66 10.78
C VAL A 172 13.02 2.60 9.60
N ILE A 173 13.13 2.05 8.39
CA ILE A 173 13.19 2.82 7.15
C ILE A 173 11.77 2.98 6.59
N ALA A 174 11.33 4.22 6.43
CA ALA A 174 10.07 4.57 5.78
C ALA A 174 10.23 4.46 4.25
N VAL A 175 10.05 3.28 3.70
CA VAL A 175 10.09 3.04 2.25
C VAL A 175 9.01 3.86 1.54
N ASN A 176 7.85 4.04 2.17
CA ASN A 176 6.80 4.93 1.65
C ASN A 176 7.30 6.34 1.29
N ASP A 177 8.31 6.84 1.98
CA ASP A 177 8.79 8.22 1.81
C ASP A 177 9.88 8.36 0.72
N ALA A 178 10.31 7.27 0.07
CA ALA A 178 11.19 7.32 -1.09
C ALA A 178 10.49 7.97 -2.29
N ASP A 179 11.20 8.79 -3.06
CA ASP A 179 10.64 9.46 -4.24
C ASP A 179 10.19 8.44 -5.31
N THR A 180 11.00 7.40 -5.54
CA THR A 180 10.64 6.31 -6.47
C THR A 180 9.48 5.45 -5.99
N LYS A 181 9.08 5.57 -4.71
CA LYS A 181 7.88 4.93 -4.16
C LYS A 181 6.67 5.84 -4.25
N HIS A 182 6.62 6.92 -3.49
CA HIS A 182 5.36 7.66 -3.31
C HIS A 182 4.93 8.48 -4.54
N LEU A 183 5.87 8.96 -5.36
CA LEU A 183 5.53 9.66 -6.60
C LEU A 183 4.91 8.74 -7.66
N PHE A 184 5.15 7.43 -7.59
CA PHE A 184 4.72 6.46 -8.60
C PHE A 184 3.65 5.51 -8.06
N ASP A 185 3.96 4.74 -7.04
CA ASP A 185 3.05 3.77 -6.42
C ASP A 185 1.81 4.47 -5.86
N ASN A 186 1.96 5.37 -4.89
CA ASN A 186 0.82 6.04 -4.27
C ASN A 186 0.00 6.85 -5.29
N ARG A 187 0.64 7.44 -6.30
CA ARG A 187 -0.06 8.26 -7.30
C ARG A 187 -0.65 7.42 -8.43
N TYR A 188 0.18 6.70 -9.16
CA TYR A 188 -0.26 5.98 -10.36
C TYR A 188 -0.84 4.61 -10.03
N GLY A 189 -0.23 3.91 -9.06
CA GLY A 189 -0.70 2.62 -8.58
C GLY A 189 -2.07 2.71 -7.95
N THR A 190 -2.20 3.53 -6.89
CA THR A 190 -3.50 3.73 -6.21
C THR A 190 -4.54 4.31 -7.16
N GLY A 191 -4.17 5.30 -7.99
CA GLY A 191 -5.10 5.92 -8.92
C GLY A 191 -5.73 4.92 -9.88
N GLN A 192 -4.92 4.06 -10.51
CA GLN A 192 -5.41 3.06 -11.44
C GLN A 192 -6.18 1.95 -10.74
N SER A 193 -5.60 1.36 -9.70
CA SER A 193 -6.17 0.19 -9.03
C SER A 193 -7.46 0.49 -8.28
N THR A 194 -7.62 1.69 -7.71
CA THR A 194 -8.87 2.13 -7.08
C THR A 194 -10.01 2.18 -8.10
N ILE A 195 -9.76 2.78 -9.26
CA ILE A 195 -10.77 2.83 -10.34
C ILE A 195 -11.07 1.42 -10.86
N ASP A 196 -10.06 0.58 -11.04
CA ASP A 196 -10.24 -0.82 -11.43
C ASP A 196 -11.13 -1.57 -10.42
N GLY A 197 -10.88 -1.42 -9.12
CA GLY A 197 -11.69 -2.02 -8.06
C GLY A 197 -13.14 -1.54 -8.09
N ILE A 198 -13.39 -0.25 -8.28
CA ILE A 198 -14.73 0.31 -8.42
C ILE A 198 -15.44 -0.30 -9.63
N LEU A 199 -14.79 -0.34 -10.79
CA LEU A 199 -15.38 -0.86 -12.02
C LEU A 199 -15.65 -2.37 -11.94
N ARG A 200 -14.74 -3.17 -11.40
CA ARG A 200 -14.95 -4.62 -11.22
C ARG A 200 -16.09 -4.92 -10.25
N ALA A 201 -16.17 -4.19 -9.13
CA ALA A 201 -17.26 -4.39 -8.16
C ALA A 201 -18.62 -3.99 -8.71
N THR A 202 -18.71 -2.91 -9.48
CA THR A 202 -19.99 -2.26 -9.81
C THR A 202 -20.38 -2.34 -11.28
N ASN A 203 -19.40 -2.36 -12.19
CA ASN A 203 -19.58 -2.21 -13.65
C ASN A 203 -20.35 -0.92 -14.03
N ILE A 204 -20.16 0.19 -13.25
CA ILE A 204 -20.79 1.47 -13.56
C ILE A 204 -20.05 2.24 -14.65
N LEU A 205 -20.76 3.07 -15.40
CA LEU A 205 -20.17 4.07 -16.27
C LEU A 205 -19.81 5.30 -15.42
N LEU A 206 -18.53 5.65 -15.38
CA LEU A 206 -18.06 6.84 -14.65
C LEU A 206 -18.26 8.14 -15.42
N ALA A 207 -18.30 8.10 -16.76
CA ALA A 207 -18.52 9.29 -17.56
C ALA A 207 -19.85 9.96 -17.18
N GLY A 208 -19.79 11.27 -16.92
CA GLY A 208 -20.92 12.08 -16.49
C GLY A 208 -21.32 11.93 -15.02
N ARG A 209 -20.67 11.04 -14.25
CA ARG A 209 -20.87 10.92 -12.79
C ARG A 209 -20.05 11.95 -12.03
N THR A 210 -20.56 12.37 -10.89
CA THR A 210 -19.79 13.16 -9.93
C THR A 210 -19.03 12.25 -8.97
N VAL A 211 -17.71 12.26 -9.04
CA VAL A 211 -16.82 11.51 -8.14
C VAL A 211 -16.24 12.47 -7.11
N VAL A 212 -16.51 12.22 -5.84
CA VAL A 212 -15.96 12.98 -4.72
C VAL A 212 -14.73 12.23 -4.19
N VAL A 213 -13.58 12.87 -4.24
CA VAL A 213 -12.32 12.33 -3.70
C VAL A 213 -12.00 13.07 -2.42
N ALA A 214 -12.05 12.37 -1.29
CA ALA A 214 -11.71 12.93 0.01
C ALA A 214 -10.21 12.71 0.31
N GLY A 215 -9.45 13.79 0.29
CA GLY A 215 -7.99 13.82 0.39
C GLY A 215 -7.30 14.06 -0.95
N TYR A 216 -6.26 14.94 -0.95
CA TYR A 216 -5.49 15.27 -2.15
C TYR A 216 -3.97 15.08 -1.92
N GLY A 217 -3.60 14.06 -1.16
CA GLY A 217 -2.24 13.51 -1.13
C GLY A 217 -1.89 12.80 -2.44
N MET A 218 -0.79 12.09 -2.52
CA MET A 218 -0.38 11.40 -3.76
C MET A 218 -1.46 10.42 -4.26
N CYS A 219 -2.07 9.64 -3.37
CA CYS A 219 -3.17 8.73 -3.72
C CYS A 219 -4.39 9.49 -4.27
N GLY A 220 -4.84 10.53 -3.58
CA GLY A 220 -5.99 11.33 -4.00
C GLY A 220 -5.80 12.01 -5.35
N ARG A 221 -4.59 12.53 -5.62
CA ARG A 221 -4.21 13.07 -6.95
C ARG A 221 -4.36 12.01 -8.05
N GLY A 222 -3.88 10.80 -7.77
CA GLY A 222 -3.96 9.68 -8.70
C GLY A 222 -5.41 9.31 -9.01
N VAL A 223 -6.24 9.13 -7.97
CA VAL A 223 -7.67 8.80 -8.10
C VAL A 223 -8.42 9.89 -8.85
N ALA A 224 -8.23 11.16 -8.47
CA ALA A 224 -8.88 12.30 -9.13
C ALA A 224 -8.53 12.38 -10.63
N ALA A 225 -7.25 12.24 -10.96
CA ALA A 225 -6.78 12.26 -12.35
C ALA A 225 -7.37 11.10 -13.18
N ARG A 226 -7.44 9.88 -12.63
CA ARG A 226 -8.00 8.72 -13.32
C ARG A 226 -9.52 8.83 -13.50
N ALA A 227 -10.25 9.27 -12.47
CA ALA A 227 -11.68 9.51 -12.57
C ALA A 227 -12.00 10.57 -13.66
N LYS A 228 -11.27 11.70 -13.66
CA LYS A 228 -11.38 12.75 -14.71
C LYS A 228 -11.08 12.18 -16.09
N GLY A 229 -10.04 11.34 -16.22
CA GLY A 229 -9.67 10.70 -17.48
C GLY A 229 -10.75 9.76 -18.03
N LEU A 230 -11.62 9.23 -17.19
CA LEU A 230 -12.80 8.42 -17.56
C LEU A 230 -14.08 9.26 -17.75
N GLY A 231 -13.94 10.59 -17.79
CA GLY A 231 -15.07 11.49 -18.07
C GLY A 231 -15.94 11.82 -16.85
N ALA A 232 -15.48 11.56 -15.64
CA ALA A 232 -16.20 11.96 -14.43
C ALA A 232 -16.02 13.47 -14.14
N HIS A 233 -17.02 14.06 -13.48
CA HIS A 233 -16.89 15.35 -12.81
C HIS A 233 -16.29 15.12 -11.43
N VAL A 234 -15.09 15.65 -11.18
CA VAL A 234 -14.37 15.38 -9.93
C VAL A 234 -14.48 16.56 -8.98
N ILE A 235 -14.91 16.27 -7.75
CA ILE A 235 -14.87 17.18 -6.60
C ILE A 235 -13.84 16.64 -5.62
N VAL A 236 -12.95 17.51 -5.17
CA VAL A 236 -11.95 17.19 -4.11
C VAL A 236 -12.38 17.83 -2.80
N THR A 237 -12.27 17.08 -1.72
CA THR A 237 -12.39 17.63 -0.36
C THR A 237 -11.05 17.48 0.35
N GLU A 238 -10.55 18.54 0.97
CA GLU A 238 -9.22 18.59 1.60
C GLU A 238 -9.23 19.53 2.80
N ILE A 239 -8.38 19.27 3.79
CA ILE A 239 -8.21 20.08 4.99
C ILE A 239 -6.92 20.90 4.97
N GLU A 240 -5.94 20.47 4.19
CA GLU A 240 -4.63 21.13 4.10
C GLU A 240 -4.67 22.16 2.96
N PRO A 241 -4.45 23.47 3.26
CA PRO A 241 -4.63 24.54 2.30
C PRO A 241 -3.76 24.42 1.04
N MET A 242 -2.51 23.97 1.17
CA MET A 242 -1.61 23.82 0.02
C MET A 242 -2.10 22.74 -0.94
N ARG A 243 -2.51 21.59 -0.42
CA ARG A 243 -3.08 20.50 -1.25
C ARG A 243 -4.40 20.91 -1.90
N ALA A 244 -5.25 21.64 -1.17
CA ALA A 244 -6.48 22.19 -1.72
C ALA A 244 -6.19 23.18 -2.88
N LEU A 245 -5.18 24.05 -2.71
CA LEU A 245 -4.76 24.97 -3.77
C LEU A 245 -4.19 24.23 -4.99
N GLU A 246 -3.38 23.21 -4.79
CA GLU A 246 -2.90 22.34 -5.89
C GLU A 246 -4.04 21.69 -6.64
N ALA A 247 -5.06 21.16 -5.92
CA ALA A 247 -6.24 20.57 -6.56
C ALA A 247 -6.99 21.59 -7.45
N VAL A 248 -7.12 22.84 -7.00
CA VAL A 248 -7.70 23.92 -7.81
C VAL A 248 -6.85 24.18 -9.07
N MET A 249 -5.53 24.26 -8.93
CA MET A 249 -4.61 24.48 -10.07
C MET A 249 -4.59 23.30 -11.06
N ASP A 250 -4.81 22.08 -10.59
CA ASP A 250 -4.98 20.88 -11.43
C ASP A 250 -6.37 20.83 -12.13
N GLY A 251 -7.21 21.86 -11.89
CA GLY A 251 -8.51 22.05 -12.54
C GLY A 251 -9.61 21.18 -11.96
N PHE A 252 -9.56 20.90 -10.65
CA PHE A 252 -10.63 20.25 -9.91
C PHE A 252 -11.49 21.26 -9.13
N GLN A 253 -12.74 20.92 -8.92
CA GLN A 253 -13.60 21.62 -7.99
C GLN A 253 -13.22 21.24 -6.57
N VAL A 254 -13.02 22.23 -5.69
CA VAL A 254 -12.68 21.99 -4.28
C VAL A 254 -13.76 22.60 -3.38
N MET A 255 -14.28 21.82 -2.43
CA MET A 255 -15.26 22.28 -1.46
C MET A 255 -15.25 21.43 -0.20
N PRO A 256 -15.83 21.91 0.93
CA PRO A 256 -16.04 21.09 2.11
C PRO A 256 -16.97 19.91 1.84
N MET A 257 -16.75 18.76 2.53
CA MET A 257 -17.54 17.54 2.37
C MET A 257 -19.04 17.78 2.55
N ALA A 258 -19.45 18.64 3.47
CA ALA A 258 -20.87 18.98 3.66
C ALA A 258 -21.55 19.58 2.40
N LYS A 259 -20.78 20.24 1.51
CA LYS A 259 -21.27 20.74 0.22
C LYS A 259 -21.17 19.69 -0.88
N ALA A 260 -20.18 18.80 -0.80
CA ALA A 260 -19.95 17.75 -1.78
C ALA A 260 -20.94 16.58 -1.61
N ALA A 261 -21.36 16.26 -0.38
CA ALA A 261 -22.21 15.12 -0.07
C ALA A 261 -23.50 15.05 -0.91
N PRO A 262 -24.31 16.12 -1.08
CA PRO A 262 -25.52 16.06 -1.91
C PRO A 262 -25.22 16.02 -3.42
N LEU A 263 -23.98 16.21 -3.86
CA LEU A 263 -23.60 16.28 -5.27
C LEU A 263 -22.97 14.98 -5.79
N GLY A 264 -22.36 14.18 -4.90
CA GLY A 264 -21.59 12.99 -5.25
C GLY A 264 -22.47 11.80 -5.67
N ASP A 265 -22.02 11.08 -6.69
CA ASP A 265 -22.55 9.77 -7.07
C ASP A 265 -21.64 8.66 -6.55
N VAL A 266 -20.31 8.91 -6.53
CA VAL A 266 -19.29 8.00 -6.01
C VAL A 266 -18.36 8.77 -5.08
N PHE A 267 -18.09 8.22 -3.91
CA PHE A 267 -17.20 8.79 -2.90
C PHE A 267 -16.01 7.86 -2.71
N VAL A 268 -14.80 8.41 -2.81
CA VAL A 268 -13.56 7.70 -2.57
C VAL A 268 -12.84 8.39 -1.42
N THR A 269 -12.76 7.73 -0.27
CA THR A 269 -11.97 8.23 0.87
C THR A 269 -10.53 7.74 0.76
N VAL A 270 -9.57 8.64 0.97
CA VAL A 270 -8.13 8.38 0.79
C VAL A 270 -7.29 9.34 1.63
N THR A 271 -7.75 9.58 2.86
CA THR A 271 -7.14 10.56 3.78
C THR A 271 -6.17 9.96 4.78
N GLY A 272 -6.30 8.66 5.07
CA GLY A 272 -5.61 8.01 6.18
C GLY A 272 -6.11 8.45 7.58
N ASN A 273 -7.30 9.07 7.65
CA ASN A 273 -7.91 9.53 8.90
C ASN A 273 -9.15 8.70 9.23
N THR A 274 -9.89 9.05 10.25
CA THR A 274 -11.10 8.36 10.69
C THR A 274 -12.36 9.17 10.44
N SER A 275 -13.50 8.47 10.19
CA SER A 275 -14.85 9.07 10.10
C SER A 275 -14.96 10.25 9.14
N VAL A 276 -14.30 10.15 7.99
CA VAL A 276 -14.34 11.16 6.90
C VAL A 276 -15.75 11.26 6.32
N LEU A 277 -16.44 10.12 6.24
CA LEU A 277 -17.87 10.02 5.98
C LEU A 277 -18.56 9.46 7.23
N SER A 278 -19.47 10.22 7.80
CA SER A 278 -20.17 9.95 9.05
C SER A 278 -21.66 10.29 8.98
N SER A 279 -22.36 10.29 10.10
CA SER A 279 -23.79 10.63 10.20
C SER A 279 -24.16 11.94 9.51
N ASP A 280 -23.29 12.95 9.60
CA ASP A 280 -23.55 14.28 9.04
C ASP A 280 -23.72 14.27 7.52
N GLN A 281 -23.02 13.35 6.84
CA GLN A 281 -23.07 13.21 5.39
C GLN A 281 -24.09 12.18 4.93
N PHE A 282 -24.25 11.04 5.63
CA PHE A 282 -25.07 9.92 5.17
C PHE A 282 -26.51 10.33 4.85
N GLY A 283 -27.10 11.19 5.66
CA GLY A 283 -28.45 11.71 5.43
C GLY A 283 -28.59 12.66 4.24
N GLN A 284 -27.47 13.15 3.68
CA GLN A 284 -27.42 14.11 2.58
C GLN A 284 -27.04 13.48 1.24
N LEU A 285 -26.60 12.22 1.23
CA LEU A 285 -26.17 11.52 0.02
C LEU A 285 -27.36 11.35 -0.95
N LYS A 286 -27.06 11.21 -2.23
CA LYS A 286 -28.08 10.81 -3.22
C LYS A 286 -28.57 9.38 -3.00
N ASP A 287 -29.78 9.08 -3.41
CA ASP A 287 -30.21 7.68 -3.57
C ASP A 287 -29.31 6.98 -4.58
N GLY A 288 -28.76 5.85 -4.22
CA GLY A 288 -27.82 5.10 -5.04
C GLY A 288 -26.37 5.55 -4.96
N ALA A 289 -26.00 6.44 -4.01
CA ALA A 289 -24.62 6.84 -3.79
C ALA A 289 -23.73 5.63 -3.45
N ILE A 290 -22.52 5.61 -4.01
CA ILE A 290 -21.53 4.55 -3.82
C ILE A 290 -20.38 5.09 -2.98
N LEU A 291 -20.09 4.41 -1.87
CA LEU A 291 -19.00 4.75 -0.96
C LEU A 291 -17.91 3.68 -1.08
N CYS A 292 -16.67 4.11 -1.29
CA CYS A 292 -15.52 3.22 -1.24
C CYS A 292 -14.32 3.90 -0.58
N ASN A 293 -13.45 3.07 -0.04
CA ASN A 293 -12.22 3.50 0.62
C ASN A 293 -11.01 3.01 -0.15
N SER A 294 -10.00 3.86 -0.28
CA SER A 294 -8.68 3.54 -0.79
C SER A 294 -7.57 3.92 0.21
N GLY A 295 -7.96 4.27 1.45
CA GLY A 295 -7.06 4.39 2.58
C GLY A 295 -6.79 3.02 3.20
N HIS A 296 -5.68 2.90 3.94
CA HIS A 296 -5.18 1.60 4.42
C HIS A 296 -6.16 0.86 5.36
N PHE A 297 -6.77 1.56 6.31
CA PHE A 297 -7.72 0.99 7.27
C PHE A 297 -9.17 1.32 6.91
N ASN A 298 -10.09 0.46 7.32
CA ASN A 298 -11.54 0.60 7.11
C ASN A 298 -12.21 1.54 8.12
N VAL A 299 -11.57 2.63 8.48
CA VAL A 299 -12.05 3.59 9.50
C VAL A 299 -12.50 4.93 8.92
N GLU A 300 -12.23 5.17 7.63
CA GLU A 300 -12.58 6.45 6.99
C GLU A 300 -14.09 6.59 6.74
N ILE A 301 -14.79 5.48 6.52
CA ILE A 301 -16.26 5.42 6.44
C ILE A 301 -16.77 4.86 7.75
N ASP A 302 -17.58 5.62 8.48
CA ASP A 302 -18.18 5.17 9.74
C ASP A 302 -19.29 4.15 9.50
N LEU A 303 -18.91 2.89 9.27
CA LEU A 303 -19.83 1.80 9.00
C LEU A 303 -20.70 1.43 10.19
N VAL A 304 -20.25 1.70 11.42
CA VAL A 304 -21.04 1.45 12.63
C VAL A 304 -22.25 2.39 12.64
N THR A 305 -22.01 3.67 12.45
CA THR A 305 -23.09 4.67 12.37
C THR A 305 -23.97 4.46 11.14
N LEU A 306 -23.39 4.15 9.97
CA LEU A 306 -24.17 3.83 8.76
C LEU A 306 -25.10 2.63 8.99
N GLY A 307 -24.59 1.58 9.64
CA GLY A 307 -25.37 0.40 10.01
C GLY A 307 -26.51 0.72 10.99
N ALA A 308 -26.28 1.60 11.98
CA ALA A 308 -27.28 2.03 12.92
C ALA A 308 -28.38 2.91 12.28
N MET A 309 -28.06 3.66 11.23
CA MET A 309 -29.02 4.48 10.46
C MET A 309 -29.79 3.68 9.40
N ALA A 310 -29.38 2.44 9.13
CA ALA A 310 -29.98 1.61 8.09
C ALA A 310 -31.09 0.71 8.68
N ARG A 311 -32.28 0.76 8.09
CA ARG A 311 -33.37 -0.18 8.40
C ARG A 311 -33.20 -1.55 7.76
N ALA A 312 -32.36 -1.66 6.71
CA ALA A 312 -32.03 -2.92 6.04
C ALA A 312 -30.62 -2.85 5.46
N ARG A 313 -29.96 -4.01 5.49
CA ARG A 313 -28.62 -4.23 4.92
C ARG A 313 -28.61 -5.56 4.19
N ARG A 314 -28.03 -5.61 2.99
CA ARG A 314 -27.85 -6.85 2.22
C ARG A 314 -26.69 -6.74 1.25
N THR A 315 -26.05 -7.86 0.95
CA THR A 315 -25.11 -7.97 -0.17
C THR A 315 -25.89 -8.06 -1.48
N VAL A 316 -25.63 -7.18 -2.43
CA VAL A 316 -26.29 -7.13 -3.74
C VAL A 316 -25.41 -7.67 -4.87
N ARG A 317 -24.09 -7.64 -4.69
CA ARG A 317 -23.07 -8.20 -5.59
C ARG A 317 -21.85 -8.58 -4.76
N PRO A 318 -20.94 -9.41 -5.26
CA PRO A 318 -19.63 -9.54 -4.62
C PRO A 318 -19.00 -8.17 -4.36
N PHE A 319 -18.53 -7.93 -3.13
CA PHE A 319 -17.93 -6.68 -2.66
C PHE A 319 -18.85 -5.44 -2.66
N VAL A 320 -20.18 -5.59 -2.79
CA VAL A 320 -21.14 -4.48 -2.77
C VAL A 320 -22.24 -4.77 -1.76
N GLU A 321 -22.31 -3.96 -0.71
CA GLU A 321 -23.38 -3.99 0.29
C GLU A 321 -24.30 -2.79 0.12
N GLU A 322 -25.62 -3.05 0.14
CA GLU A 322 -26.68 -2.03 0.14
C GLU A 322 -27.13 -1.75 1.58
N PHE A 323 -27.16 -0.49 1.94
CA PHE A 323 -27.75 0.03 3.16
C PHE A 323 -28.98 0.86 2.78
N VAL A 324 -30.15 0.50 3.30
CA VAL A 324 -31.40 1.27 3.08
C VAL A 324 -31.64 2.12 4.31
N LEU A 325 -31.49 3.44 4.21
CA LEU A 325 -31.70 4.37 5.30
C LEU A 325 -33.18 4.60 5.59
N ASP A 326 -33.53 5.22 6.72
CA ASP A 326 -34.91 5.39 7.20
C ASP A 326 -35.83 6.06 6.18
N ARG A 327 -35.33 7.02 5.39
CA ARG A 327 -36.08 7.70 4.33
C ARG A 327 -36.25 6.89 3.04
N GLY A 328 -35.79 5.62 3.02
CA GLY A 328 -35.78 4.75 1.85
C GLY A 328 -34.63 4.99 0.87
N GLN A 329 -33.74 5.90 1.16
CA GLN A 329 -32.53 6.19 0.42
C GLN A 329 -31.59 4.99 0.52
N ARG A 330 -31.01 4.60 -0.61
CA ARG A 330 -30.03 3.50 -0.69
C ARG A 330 -28.63 4.06 -0.79
N VAL A 331 -27.72 3.48 -0.03
CA VAL A 331 -26.29 3.75 -0.08
C VAL A 331 -25.55 2.44 -0.27
N TYR A 332 -24.58 2.40 -1.15
CA TYR A 332 -23.79 1.21 -1.43
C TYR A 332 -22.37 1.38 -0.89
N VAL A 333 -21.90 0.39 -0.14
CA VAL A 333 -20.51 0.35 0.37
C VAL A 333 -19.76 -0.73 -0.38
N LEU A 334 -18.57 -0.37 -0.88
CA LEU A 334 -17.71 -1.30 -1.58
C LEU A 334 -16.64 -1.88 -0.65
N GLY A 335 -16.33 -3.18 -0.79
CA GLY A 335 -15.24 -3.86 -0.10
C GLY A 335 -15.29 -3.76 1.42
N GLU A 336 -16.48 -3.70 2.01
CA GLU A 336 -16.65 -3.56 3.47
C GLU A 336 -15.95 -2.31 4.05
N GLY A 337 -15.79 -1.25 3.24
CA GLY A 337 -15.03 -0.05 3.60
C GLY A 337 -13.51 -0.24 3.66
N ARG A 338 -12.99 -1.40 3.27
CA ARG A 338 -11.56 -1.70 3.14
C ARG A 338 -11.01 -1.22 1.80
N LEU A 339 -9.70 -1.35 1.60
CA LEU A 339 -9.02 -1.01 0.34
C LEU A 339 -9.70 -1.67 -0.88
N ILE A 340 -10.45 -0.89 -1.66
CA ILE A 340 -11.23 -1.40 -2.79
C ILE A 340 -10.34 -2.00 -3.89
N ASN A 341 -9.15 -1.45 -4.09
CA ASN A 341 -8.17 -1.90 -5.07
C ASN A 341 -7.64 -3.33 -4.81
N LEU A 342 -7.65 -3.78 -3.56
CA LEU A 342 -7.21 -5.12 -3.15
C LEU A 342 -8.38 -6.04 -2.84
N ALA A 343 -9.50 -5.49 -2.35
CA ALA A 343 -10.69 -6.28 -2.08
C ALA A 343 -11.32 -6.82 -3.38
N ALA A 344 -11.53 -5.95 -4.37
CA ALA A 344 -12.26 -6.24 -5.60
C ALA A 344 -11.39 -6.31 -6.88
N ALA A 345 -10.12 -5.87 -6.82
CA ALA A 345 -9.16 -5.92 -7.92
C ALA A 345 -7.87 -6.63 -7.48
N GLU A 346 -6.82 -6.50 -8.26
CA GLU A 346 -5.56 -7.22 -8.06
C GLU A 346 -4.49 -6.41 -7.32
N GLY A 347 -4.80 -5.16 -6.97
CA GLY A 347 -3.85 -4.24 -6.35
C GLY A 347 -3.13 -3.36 -7.36
N HIS A 348 -1.98 -2.83 -6.97
CA HIS A 348 -1.20 -1.93 -7.82
C HIS A 348 -0.51 -2.70 -8.95
N PRO A 349 -0.40 -2.11 -10.17
CA PRO A 349 0.29 -2.74 -11.28
C PRO A 349 1.75 -3.06 -10.98
N ALA A 350 2.21 -4.21 -11.42
CA ALA A 350 3.57 -4.71 -11.19
C ALA A 350 4.67 -3.71 -11.59
N SER A 351 4.44 -2.90 -12.64
CA SER A 351 5.42 -1.92 -13.12
C SER A 351 5.69 -0.76 -12.16
N VAL A 352 4.76 -0.42 -11.24
CA VAL A 352 5.03 0.56 -10.18
C VAL A 352 5.53 -0.11 -8.91
N MET A 353 5.02 -1.31 -8.59
CA MET A 353 5.51 -2.12 -7.47
C MET A 353 6.97 -2.55 -7.64
N ASP A 354 7.44 -2.63 -8.87
CA ASP A 354 8.85 -2.87 -9.22
C ASP A 354 9.81 -1.93 -8.46
N MET A 355 9.51 -0.62 -8.44
CA MET A 355 10.33 0.37 -7.73
C MET A 355 10.09 0.34 -6.22
N SER A 356 8.84 0.21 -5.76
CA SER A 356 8.52 0.10 -4.35
C SER A 356 9.23 -1.09 -3.70
N PHE A 357 9.20 -2.24 -4.37
CA PHE A 357 9.78 -3.45 -3.84
C PHE A 357 11.31 -3.54 -4.05
N ALA A 358 11.86 -2.84 -5.03
CA ALA A 358 13.31 -2.61 -5.08
C ALA A 358 13.78 -1.78 -3.87
N ASN A 359 13.02 -0.73 -3.48
CA ASN A 359 13.28 0.01 -2.24
C ASN A 359 13.23 -0.91 -1.01
N GLN A 360 12.24 -1.81 -0.92
CA GLN A 360 12.14 -2.76 0.18
C GLN A 360 13.36 -3.69 0.25
N ALA A 361 13.75 -4.28 -0.88
CA ALA A 361 14.87 -5.21 -0.93
C ALA A 361 16.19 -4.54 -0.55
N LEU A 362 16.49 -3.37 -1.14
CA LEU A 362 17.71 -2.62 -0.88
C LEU A 362 17.74 -1.99 0.52
N SER A 363 16.56 -1.58 1.05
CA SER A 363 16.46 -1.11 2.44
C SER A 363 16.65 -2.24 3.45
N ALA A 364 16.22 -3.46 3.14
CA ALA A 364 16.49 -4.62 3.99
C ALA A 364 17.99 -4.95 4.03
N GLU A 365 18.68 -4.90 2.89
CA GLU A 365 20.15 -5.02 2.81
C GLU A 365 20.84 -3.93 3.64
N TYR A 366 20.48 -2.67 3.42
CA TYR A 366 21.01 -1.54 4.19
C TYR A 366 20.78 -1.70 5.69
N MET A 367 19.62 -2.20 6.08
CA MET A 367 19.30 -2.44 7.49
C MET A 367 20.16 -3.55 8.10
N VAL A 368 20.46 -4.61 7.36
CA VAL A 368 21.36 -5.68 7.82
C VAL A 368 22.78 -5.15 8.05
N GLU A 369 23.28 -4.28 7.17
CA GLU A 369 24.62 -3.72 7.25
C GLU A 369 24.77 -2.65 8.34
N HIS A 370 23.77 -1.78 8.50
CA HIS A 370 23.89 -0.55 9.28
C HIS A 370 22.96 -0.49 10.50
N GLY A 371 21.87 -1.27 10.53
CA GLY A 371 20.78 -1.10 11.49
C GLY A 371 21.21 -1.14 12.96
N ARG A 372 22.21 -1.94 13.30
CA ARG A 372 22.72 -2.03 14.69
C ARG A 372 23.40 -0.75 15.19
N THR A 373 23.83 0.12 14.28
CA THR A 373 24.49 1.41 14.60
C THR A 373 23.55 2.60 14.48
N LEU A 374 22.38 2.40 13.87
CA LEU A 374 21.39 3.44 13.72
C LEU A 374 20.67 3.74 15.05
N ALA A 375 20.27 4.99 15.24
CA ALA A 375 19.40 5.39 16.34
C ALA A 375 18.01 4.76 16.17
N LYS A 376 17.29 4.59 17.28
CA LYS A 376 15.92 4.06 17.31
C LYS A 376 14.93 5.11 16.81
N LYS A 377 14.89 5.32 15.49
CA LYS A 377 14.13 6.36 14.80
C LYS A 377 13.57 5.85 13.50
N VAL A 378 12.65 6.62 12.92
CA VAL A 378 12.16 6.43 11.55
C VAL A 378 13.06 7.22 10.59
N PHE A 379 13.71 6.52 9.69
CA PHE A 379 14.58 7.06 8.65
C PHE A 379 13.89 7.08 7.30
N VAL A 380 14.31 7.96 6.43
CA VAL A 380 13.99 7.88 4.99
C VAL A 380 14.95 6.89 4.31
N VAL A 381 14.57 6.39 3.15
CA VAL A 381 15.47 5.59 2.30
C VAL A 381 16.69 6.44 1.95
N PRO A 382 17.92 5.91 2.07
CA PRO A 382 19.12 6.61 1.61
C PRO A 382 18.98 7.08 0.16
N ARG A 383 19.30 8.35 -0.09
CA ARG A 383 19.11 8.99 -1.40
C ARG A 383 19.81 8.23 -2.53
N GLU A 384 20.95 7.62 -2.23
CA GLU A 384 21.71 6.84 -3.20
C GLU A 384 20.93 5.64 -3.70
N ILE A 385 20.21 4.94 -2.81
CA ILE A 385 19.34 3.80 -3.14
C ILE A 385 18.18 4.27 -4.03
N ASP A 386 17.51 5.34 -3.64
CA ASP A 386 16.36 5.87 -4.38
C ASP A 386 16.76 6.33 -5.81
N LEU A 387 17.89 7.02 -5.94
CA LEU A 387 18.43 7.42 -7.25
C LEU A 387 18.92 6.23 -8.09
N GLU A 388 19.49 5.20 -7.48
CA GLU A 388 19.87 3.98 -8.19
C GLU A 388 18.66 3.28 -8.78
N ILE A 389 17.59 3.11 -8.00
CA ILE A 389 16.33 2.53 -8.48
C ILE A 389 15.78 3.32 -9.67
N ALA A 390 15.79 4.67 -9.59
CA ALA A 390 15.36 5.52 -10.70
C ALA A 390 16.19 5.29 -11.97
N ARG A 391 17.52 5.18 -11.86
CA ARG A 391 18.41 4.90 -12.99
C ARG A 391 18.16 3.51 -13.59
N LEU A 392 18.03 2.49 -12.75
CA LEU A 392 17.71 1.13 -13.18
C LEU A 392 16.37 1.08 -13.92
N LYS A 393 15.36 1.81 -13.42
CA LYS A 393 14.05 1.89 -14.06
C LYS A 393 14.12 2.58 -15.43
N LEU A 394 14.77 3.74 -15.52
CA LEU A 394 14.98 4.44 -16.79
C LEU A 394 15.75 3.56 -17.79
N GLY A 395 16.82 2.92 -17.34
CA GLY A 395 17.60 1.99 -18.16
C GLY A 395 16.75 0.84 -18.70
N SER A 396 15.89 0.24 -17.87
CA SER A 396 14.98 -0.84 -18.27
C SER A 396 13.92 -0.40 -19.30
N MET A 397 13.61 0.90 -19.34
CA MET A 397 12.70 1.51 -20.32
C MET A 397 13.42 2.00 -21.59
N GLY A 398 14.73 1.88 -21.67
CA GLY A 398 15.55 2.41 -22.78
C GLY A 398 15.60 3.93 -22.81
N VAL A 399 15.36 4.60 -21.68
CA VAL A 399 15.36 6.07 -21.58
C VAL A 399 16.74 6.56 -21.15
N ALA A 400 17.37 7.39 -21.99
CA ALA A 400 18.58 8.13 -21.67
C ALA A 400 18.23 9.55 -21.20
N ILE A 401 19.01 10.08 -20.28
CA ILE A 401 18.87 11.46 -19.77
C ILE A 401 20.19 12.22 -19.97
N ASP A 402 20.12 13.54 -19.91
CA ASP A 402 21.30 14.39 -20.02
C ASP A 402 22.25 14.24 -18.83
N GLU A 403 23.54 14.45 -19.10
CA GLU A 403 24.59 14.55 -18.09
C GLU A 403 25.13 15.98 -18.01
N LEU A 404 25.38 16.44 -16.80
CA LEU A 404 25.99 17.75 -16.59
C LEU A 404 27.43 17.76 -17.14
N THR A 405 27.77 18.77 -17.92
CA THR A 405 29.17 19.04 -18.30
C THR A 405 29.98 19.40 -17.06
N LYS A 406 31.32 19.40 -17.20
CA LYS A 406 32.21 19.82 -16.13
C LYS A 406 31.90 21.25 -15.67
N ALA A 407 31.74 22.17 -16.63
CA ALA A 407 31.43 23.57 -16.35
C ALA A 407 30.08 23.76 -15.60
N GLN A 408 29.06 22.97 -15.95
CA GLN A 408 27.77 22.99 -15.25
C GLN A 408 27.88 22.46 -13.81
N ARG A 409 28.67 21.40 -13.59
CA ARG A 409 28.94 20.89 -12.23
C ARG A 409 29.68 21.92 -11.36
N GLU A 410 30.70 22.57 -11.94
CA GLU A 410 31.47 23.64 -11.26
C GLU A 410 30.58 24.83 -10.92
N TYR A 411 29.71 25.27 -11.85
CA TYR A 411 28.74 26.34 -11.63
C TYR A 411 27.79 26.02 -10.45
N LEU A 412 27.19 24.82 -10.44
CA LEU A 412 26.27 24.39 -9.37
C LEU A 412 26.94 24.21 -8.00
N ALA A 413 28.25 23.95 -7.99
CA ALA A 413 29.04 23.83 -6.77
C ALA A 413 29.63 25.18 -6.28
N SER A 414 29.48 26.26 -7.03
CA SER A 414 30.05 27.55 -6.75
C SER A 414 28.99 28.59 -6.37
N TRP A 415 29.31 29.45 -5.40
CA TRP A 415 28.50 30.61 -5.05
C TRP A 415 28.99 31.91 -5.73
N THR A 416 30.10 31.85 -6.48
CA THR A 416 30.78 33.05 -7.05
C THR A 416 30.24 33.43 -8.42
N HIS A 417 29.45 32.59 -9.06
CA HIS A 417 28.81 32.85 -10.35
C HIS A 417 27.38 33.33 -10.15
N GLY A 418 27.13 34.59 -10.37
CA GLY A 418 25.82 35.22 -10.33
C GLY A 418 25.71 36.36 -11.36
N THR A 419 24.51 36.87 -11.60
CA THR A 419 24.26 38.05 -12.44
C THR A 419 24.27 39.30 -11.59
#